data_63b558b80aa7786ac9ded9afcbcc4a4b
#
_entry.id   63b558b80aa7786ac9ded9afcbcc4a4b
#
_cell.length_a   1.000
_cell.length_b   1.000
_cell.length_c   1.000
_cell.angle_alpha   90.00
_cell.angle_beta   90.00
_cell.angle_gamma   90.00
#
_symmetry.space_group_name_H-M   'P 1'
#
loop_
_entity.id
_entity.type
_entity.pdbx_description
1 polymer ?
#
loop_
_entity_poly.entity_id
_entity_poly.type
_entity_poly.pdbx_seq_one_letter_code
_entity_poly.pdbx_strand_id
1 'polypeptide(L)'
;MEYTEDADRRELLLHSAYDSDTVRALERPLLDKGVPLMRMAAQAAAHMAAGMLDDEDLALEDTSIVLLAGAGDNGGDGLFAAAALAQEGANVTAIAVGRSLHEAGFASFVRAGGKVLVLDPAADIPGCASGFSAGEAGERLQTAIAVARKSHLIIDAMTGIGIQGSLRGIPAALASALGLDGEAPDEPALPNRESSGDFPLVLAADTPSGVGVNDGSMPGPYIPATVTVTFGAMKPCAVLPPATFACGRIELFDFGFDIDDKDPDVEVVDNSFASDAVRLPRFEDSKYSRGVVGLVTGSQRYPGAAVLTTSAAARANTGMVRYLGPERAQNMVLTALPEAVIGKGHVQSWVVGSGVPEASVEDADGDMQRDTIAALLKHYTLGSEDENKDAYDMPPIVVDAGALDLLPERVPGQVVITPHAGEMAKLLNRFETAASTAEHADSHEPYTADDVRLNPLASAKRAHELTGATVLLKGAVTIVVDEDHVYASGSAPAWLGTAGAGDVLAGLTGALLAQQDDVATTAETVASAAYLHGLAAAIASESEQQGWQEPELIGREHRQRFMTLGHPIVAGDVAHAIPEAIADVIS
;
A
#
# COMPACT_ATOMS: atom_id res chain seq x y z
N MET A 1 20.56 -23.18 -12.75
CA MET A 1 20.28 -22.13 -13.75
C MET A 1 18.78 -21.98 -13.95
N GLU A 2 18.03 -22.98 -14.40
CA GLU A 2 16.55 -22.88 -14.55
C GLU A 2 15.79 -22.57 -13.23
N TYR A 3 16.26 -23.09 -12.09
CA TYR A 3 15.63 -22.83 -10.78
C TYR A 3 15.88 -21.41 -10.23
N THR A 4 16.99 -20.77 -10.59
CA THR A 4 17.30 -19.39 -10.20
C THR A 4 16.51 -18.39 -11.05
N GLU A 5 16.45 -18.57 -12.36
CA GLU A 5 15.68 -17.71 -13.27
C GLU A 5 14.16 -17.69 -12.94
N ASP A 6 13.62 -18.84 -12.47
CA ASP A 6 12.20 -18.94 -12.08
C ASP A 6 11.92 -18.29 -10.70
N ALA A 7 12.91 -18.26 -9.81
CA ALA A 7 12.82 -17.59 -8.53
C ALA A 7 12.90 -16.07 -8.69
N ASP A 8 13.88 -15.58 -9.46
CA ASP A 8 14.08 -14.14 -9.72
C ASP A 8 12.85 -13.55 -10.44
N ARG A 9 12.27 -14.27 -11.43
CA ARG A 9 11.04 -13.84 -12.09
C ARG A 9 9.84 -13.79 -11.14
N ARG A 10 9.72 -14.76 -10.23
CA ARG A 10 8.64 -14.77 -9.24
C ARG A 10 8.72 -13.56 -8.33
N GLU A 11 9.90 -13.26 -7.82
CA GLU A 11 10.15 -12.12 -6.97
C GLU A 11 9.76 -10.83 -7.68
N LEU A 12 10.22 -10.64 -8.91
CA LEU A 12 9.86 -9.48 -9.74
C LEU A 12 8.35 -9.34 -9.94
N LEU A 13 7.63 -10.43 -10.25
CA LEU A 13 6.19 -10.43 -10.47
C LEU A 13 5.37 -10.08 -9.22
N LEU A 14 5.83 -10.52 -8.05
CA LEU A 14 5.09 -10.33 -6.80
C LEU A 14 5.40 -9.00 -6.11
N HIS A 15 6.55 -8.40 -6.43
CA HIS A 15 6.99 -7.15 -5.79
C HIS A 15 6.95 -5.91 -6.72
N SER A 16 6.50 -6.09 -7.96
CA SER A 16 6.40 -4.99 -8.93
C SER A 16 4.95 -4.79 -9.40
N ALA A 17 4.43 -3.59 -9.23
CA ALA A 17 3.11 -3.22 -9.73
C ALA A 17 3.22 -2.18 -10.85
N TYR A 18 2.43 -2.38 -11.91
CA TYR A 18 2.46 -1.57 -13.12
C TYR A 18 1.11 -0.93 -13.39
N ASP A 19 1.11 0.30 -13.83
CA ASP A 19 -0.11 1.02 -14.18
C ASP A 19 -0.84 0.39 -15.39
N SER A 20 -2.07 0.80 -15.59
CA SER A 20 -2.94 0.23 -16.63
C SER A 20 -2.43 0.45 -18.05
N ASP A 21 -1.66 1.50 -18.30
CA ASP A 21 -1.11 1.80 -19.63
C ASP A 21 0.13 0.94 -19.89
N THR A 22 0.97 0.75 -18.88
CA THR A 22 2.11 -0.17 -18.93
C THR A 22 1.65 -1.61 -19.12
N VAL A 23 0.63 -2.07 -18.37
CA VAL A 23 0.06 -3.41 -18.54
C VAL A 23 -0.44 -3.63 -19.97
N ARG A 24 -1.21 -2.69 -20.55
CA ARG A 24 -1.65 -2.78 -21.95
C ARG A 24 -0.49 -2.81 -22.94
N ALA A 25 0.58 -2.08 -22.65
CA ALA A 25 1.78 -2.10 -23.50
C ALA A 25 2.48 -3.47 -23.45
N LEU A 26 2.47 -4.14 -22.28
CA LEU A 26 3.01 -5.50 -22.08
C LEU A 26 2.14 -6.59 -22.73
N GLU A 27 0.82 -6.42 -22.77
CA GLU A 27 -0.11 -7.34 -23.44
C GLU A 27 0.06 -7.34 -24.97
N ARG A 28 0.34 -6.19 -25.55
CA ARG A 28 0.33 -6.00 -27.01
C ARG A 28 1.22 -6.96 -27.80
N PRO A 29 2.50 -7.20 -27.41
CA PRO A 29 3.35 -8.16 -28.12
C PRO A 29 2.81 -9.61 -28.11
N LEU A 30 2.08 -10.01 -27.05
CA LEU A 30 1.45 -11.33 -26.97
C LEU A 30 0.20 -11.41 -27.83
N LEU A 31 -0.63 -10.37 -27.81
CA LEU A 31 -1.82 -10.25 -28.68
C LEU A 31 -1.45 -10.25 -30.15
N ASP A 32 -0.39 -9.53 -30.55
CA ASP A 32 0.14 -9.49 -31.92
C ASP A 32 0.64 -10.89 -32.39
N LYS A 33 1.12 -11.72 -31.46
CA LYS A 33 1.47 -13.14 -31.70
C LYS A 33 0.26 -14.09 -31.70
N GLY A 34 -0.93 -13.57 -31.41
CA GLY A 34 -2.18 -14.35 -31.36
C GLY A 34 -2.35 -15.17 -30.08
N VAL A 35 -1.65 -14.83 -28.99
CA VAL A 35 -1.85 -15.46 -27.68
C VAL A 35 -3.26 -15.13 -27.17
N PRO A 36 -4.07 -16.13 -26.77
CA PRO A 36 -5.46 -15.91 -26.39
C PRO A 36 -5.59 -15.48 -24.92
N LEU A 37 -5.06 -14.28 -24.54
CA LEU A 37 -4.96 -13.79 -23.17
C LEU A 37 -6.31 -13.85 -22.44
N MET A 38 -7.40 -13.36 -23.06
CA MET A 38 -8.75 -13.41 -22.50
C MET A 38 -9.20 -14.85 -22.11
N ARG A 39 -8.82 -15.85 -22.91
CA ARG A 39 -9.15 -17.24 -22.59
C ARG A 39 -8.32 -17.79 -21.44
N MET A 40 -7.08 -17.37 -21.36
CA MET A 40 -6.18 -17.75 -20.26
C MET A 40 -6.66 -17.11 -18.95
N ALA A 41 -7.01 -15.82 -18.96
CA ALA A 41 -7.60 -15.10 -17.82
C ALA A 41 -8.90 -15.77 -17.34
N ALA A 42 -9.80 -16.05 -18.28
CA ALA A 42 -11.07 -16.71 -17.96
C ALA A 42 -10.89 -18.10 -17.37
N GLN A 43 -9.91 -18.87 -17.84
CA GLN A 43 -9.61 -20.20 -17.29
C GLN A 43 -9.03 -20.10 -15.88
N ALA A 44 -8.14 -19.12 -15.63
CA ALA A 44 -7.59 -18.86 -14.30
C ALA A 44 -8.71 -18.44 -13.32
N ALA A 45 -9.59 -17.52 -13.73
CA ALA A 45 -10.73 -17.10 -12.91
C ALA A 45 -11.72 -18.25 -12.63
N ALA A 46 -12.01 -19.10 -13.61
CA ALA A 46 -12.87 -20.26 -13.41
C ALA A 46 -12.25 -21.28 -12.45
N HIS A 47 -10.95 -21.56 -12.60
CA HIS A 47 -10.22 -22.45 -11.72
C HIS A 47 -10.23 -21.94 -10.27
N MET A 48 -9.95 -20.65 -10.08
CA MET A 48 -9.99 -20.03 -8.75
C MET A 48 -11.40 -20.06 -8.15
N ALA A 49 -12.43 -19.72 -8.94
CA ALA A 49 -13.82 -19.80 -8.50
C ALA A 49 -14.22 -21.19 -8.02
N ALA A 50 -13.80 -22.23 -8.76
CA ALA A 50 -14.03 -23.61 -8.38
C ALA A 50 -13.28 -23.98 -7.08
N GLY A 51 -12.01 -23.57 -6.96
CA GLY A 51 -11.21 -23.77 -5.75
C GLY A 51 -11.82 -23.12 -4.52
N MET A 52 -12.27 -21.87 -4.63
CA MET A 52 -12.95 -21.16 -3.53
C MET A 52 -14.21 -21.88 -3.03
N LEU A 53 -14.94 -22.56 -3.92
CA LEU A 53 -16.14 -23.32 -3.56
C LEU A 53 -15.79 -24.70 -2.99
N ASP A 54 -14.73 -25.33 -3.48
CA ASP A 54 -14.20 -26.58 -2.95
C ASP A 54 -13.64 -26.42 -1.53
N ASP A 55 -12.97 -25.28 -1.24
CA ASP A 55 -12.51 -24.90 0.10
C ASP A 55 -13.67 -24.79 1.12
N GLU A 56 -14.90 -24.53 0.64
CA GLU A 56 -16.14 -24.51 1.43
C GLU A 56 -16.91 -25.87 1.39
N ASP A 57 -16.26 -26.93 0.97
CA ASP A 57 -16.86 -28.27 0.82
C ASP A 57 -18.10 -28.30 -0.12
N LEU A 58 -18.16 -27.40 -1.13
CA LEU A 58 -19.28 -27.29 -2.07
C LEU A 58 -18.93 -27.89 -3.44
N ALA A 59 -19.64 -28.92 -3.86
CA ALA A 59 -19.56 -29.42 -5.23
C ALA A 59 -20.20 -28.42 -6.22
N LEU A 60 -19.56 -28.19 -7.39
CA LEU A 60 -20.00 -27.19 -8.36
C LEU A 60 -21.49 -27.36 -8.79
N GLU A 61 -21.97 -28.57 -8.91
CA GLU A 61 -23.36 -28.90 -9.27
C GLU A 61 -24.39 -28.43 -8.25
N ASP A 62 -23.98 -28.26 -7.00
CA ASP A 62 -24.83 -27.79 -5.90
C ASP A 62 -24.73 -26.27 -5.68
N THR A 63 -23.91 -25.56 -6.49
CA THR A 63 -23.65 -24.15 -6.30
C THR A 63 -24.49 -23.24 -7.17
N SER A 64 -24.72 -22.03 -6.66
CA SER A 64 -25.27 -20.90 -7.39
C SER A 64 -24.21 -19.79 -7.49
N ILE A 65 -23.90 -19.40 -8.71
CA ILE A 65 -22.89 -18.39 -9.00
C ILE A 65 -23.53 -17.21 -9.72
N VAL A 66 -23.19 -16.00 -9.35
CA VAL A 66 -23.61 -14.77 -10.02
C VAL A 66 -22.39 -14.10 -10.63
N LEU A 67 -22.45 -13.87 -11.94
CA LEU A 67 -21.47 -13.02 -12.63
C LEU A 67 -22.05 -11.61 -12.78
N LEU A 68 -21.35 -10.60 -12.33
CA LEU A 68 -21.60 -9.19 -12.64
C LEU A 68 -20.80 -8.83 -13.90
N ALA A 69 -21.43 -8.83 -15.06
CA ALA A 69 -20.75 -8.71 -16.34
C ALA A 69 -20.82 -7.28 -16.90
N GLY A 70 -19.66 -6.64 -17.06
CA GLY A 70 -19.50 -5.41 -17.81
C GLY A 70 -19.52 -5.62 -19.34
N ALA A 71 -19.48 -4.52 -20.08
CA ALA A 71 -19.48 -4.53 -21.55
C ALA A 71 -18.07 -4.69 -22.16
N GLY A 72 -17.01 -4.50 -21.37
CA GLY A 72 -15.60 -4.53 -21.81
C GLY A 72 -14.97 -5.92 -21.76
N ASP A 73 -13.65 -5.95 -21.94
CA ASP A 73 -12.86 -7.17 -21.98
C ASP A 73 -12.93 -7.95 -20.67
N ASN A 74 -12.88 -7.27 -19.50
CA ASN A 74 -13.05 -7.90 -18.20
C ASN A 74 -14.39 -8.64 -18.06
N GLY A 75 -15.48 -8.03 -18.56
CA GLY A 75 -16.78 -8.71 -18.68
C GLY A 75 -16.71 -9.92 -19.61
N GLY A 76 -15.87 -9.88 -20.64
CA GLY A 76 -15.56 -11.00 -21.54
C GLY A 76 -14.86 -12.15 -20.80
N ASP A 77 -13.84 -11.85 -20.00
CA ASP A 77 -13.14 -12.81 -19.14
C ASP A 77 -14.13 -13.49 -18.19
N GLY A 78 -14.95 -12.70 -17.49
CA GLY A 78 -16.01 -13.22 -16.62
C GLY A 78 -17.03 -14.10 -17.33
N LEU A 79 -17.46 -13.75 -18.55
CA LEU A 79 -18.42 -14.55 -19.33
C LEU A 79 -17.81 -15.89 -19.77
N PHE A 80 -16.53 -15.94 -20.15
CA PHE A 80 -15.88 -17.19 -20.49
C PHE A 80 -15.62 -18.05 -19.25
N ALA A 81 -15.26 -17.45 -18.11
CA ALA A 81 -15.14 -18.14 -16.83
C ALA A 81 -16.49 -18.74 -16.39
N ALA A 82 -17.54 -17.95 -16.43
CA ALA A 82 -18.90 -18.39 -16.13
C ALA A 82 -19.40 -19.51 -17.07
N ALA A 83 -18.98 -19.47 -18.35
CA ALA A 83 -19.29 -20.56 -19.31
C ALA A 83 -18.58 -21.87 -18.92
N ALA A 84 -17.32 -21.80 -18.47
CA ALA A 84 -16.59 -22.98 -18.02
C ALA A 84 -17.25 -23.60 -16.77
N LEU A 85 -17.54 -22.80 -15.76
CA LEU A 85 -18.22 -23.23 -14.53
C LEU A 85 -19.62 -23.84 -14.81
N ALA A 86 -20.39 -23.24 -15.72
CA ALA A 86 -21.68 -23.79 -16.14
C ALA A 86 -21.56 -25.13 -16.88
N GLN A 87 -20.49 -25.35 -17.66
CA GLN A 87 -20.19 -26.62 -18.31
C GLN A 87 -19.83 -27.71 -17.31
N GLU A 88 -19.22 -27.35 -16.18
CA GLU A 88 -18.89 -28.24 -15.08
C GLU A 88 -20.06 -28.49 -14.11
N GLY A 89 -21.23 -27.89 -14.38
CA GLY A 89 -22.49 -28.19 -13.68
C GLY A 89 -23.00 -27.08 -12.76
N ALA A 90 -22.25 -26.00 -12.53
CA ALA A 90 -22.69 -24.91 -11.68
C ALA A 90 -23.93 -24.18 -12.22
N ASN A 91 -24.82 -23.71 -11.34
CA ASN A 91 -25.97 -22.90 -11.74
C ASN A 91 -25.56 -21.42 -11.82
N VAL A 92 -25.20 -20.94 -13.01
CA VAL A 92 -24.63 -19.61 -13.19
C VAL A 92 -25.65 -18.65 -13.78
N THR A 93 -25.78 -17.45 -13.17
CA THR A 93 -26.57 -16.33 -13.66
C THR A 93 -25.70 -15.12 -13.91
N ALA A 94 -25.61 -14.65 -15.15
CA ALA A 94 -24.94 -13.39 -15.49
C ALA A 94 -25.91 -12.22 -15.37
N ILE A 95 -25.51 -11.20 -14.64
CA ILE A 95 -26.19 -9.90 -14.54
C ILE A 95 -25.47 -8.94 -15.48
N ALA A 96 -26.11 -8.56 -16.59
CA ALA A 96 -25.58 -7.58 -17.51
C ALA A 96 -25.73 -6.17 -16.93
N VAL A 97 -24.61 -5.57 -16.53
CA VAL A 97 -24.58 -4.23 -15.90
C VAL A 97 -24.45 -3.10 -16.91
N GLY A 98 -24.11 -3.42 -18.17
CA GLY A 98 -24.02 -2.49 -19.29
C GLY A 98 -25.12 -2.70 -20.35
N ARG A 99 -25.04 -1.93 -21.43
CA ARG A 99 -25.97 -2.02 -22.58
C ARG A 99 -25.63 -3.12 -23.56
N SER A 100 -24.41 -3.64 -23.51
CA SER A 100 -23.94 -4.76 -24.35
C SER A 100 -23.12 -5.72 -23.47
N LEU A 101 -22.83 -6.88 -24.01
CA LEU A 101 -21.92 -7.85 -23.44
C LEU A 101 -20.87 -8.22 -24.52
N HIS A 102 -19.71 -8.72 -24.08
CA HIS A 102 -18.70 -9.26 -24.99
C HIS A 102 -19.28 -10.40 -25.83
N GLU A 103 -19.39 -10.24 -27.15
CA GLU A 103 -20.20 -11.08 -28.04
C GLU A 103 -19.82 -12.57 -27.97
N ALA A 104 -18.51 -12.87 -28.09
CA ALA A 104 -18.05 -14.26 -28.09
C ALA A 104 -18.17 -14.93 -26.71
N GLY A 105 -17.94 -14.16 -25.60
CA GLY A 105 -18.15 -14.62 -24.24
C GLY A 105 -19.61 -14.92 -23.95
N PHE A 106 -20.50 -14.01 -24.31
CA PHE A 106 -21.94 -14.18 -24.18
C PHE A 106 -22.45 -15.42 -24.94
N ALA A 107 -22.03 -15.57 -26.21
CA ALA A 107 -22.40 -16.75 -27.02
C ALA A 107 -21.89 -18.07 -26.42
N SER A 108 -20.71 -18.06 -25.79
CA SER A 108 -20.15 -19.23 -25.08
C SER A 108 -20.98 -19.54 -23.83
N PHE A 109 -21.30 -18.52 -23.03
CA PHE A 109 -22.06 -18.64 -21.79
C PHE A 109 -23.48 -19.18 -22.01
N VAL A 110 -24.19 -18.63 -23.00
CA VAL A 110 -25.55 -19.11 -23.34
C VAL A 110 -25.53 -20.57 -23.84
N ARG A 111 -24.53 -20.93 -24.64
CA ARG A 111 -24.36 -22.35 -25.10
C ARG A 111 -24.07 -23.30 -23.95
N ALA A 112 -23.42 -22.86 -22.90
CA ALA A 112 -23.19 -23.60 -21.67
C ALA A 112 -24.43 -23.74 -20.77
N GLY A 113 -25.56 -23.12 -21.14
CA GLY A 113 -26.80 -23.17 -20.37
C GLY A 113 -26.95 -22.05 -19.33
N GLY A 114 -26.06 -21.07 -19.33
CA GLY A 114 -26.09 -19.94 -18.41
C GLY A 114 -27.33 -19.05 -18.60
N LYS A 115 -27.79 -18.43 -17.52
CA LYS A 115 -28.96 -17.52 -17.50
C LYS A 115 -28.48 -16.07 -17.50
N VAL A 116 -29.22 -15.18 -18.19
CA VAL A 116 -28.85 -13.76 -18.26
C VAL A 116 -29.99 -12.89 -17.74
N LEU A 117 -29.66 -11.99 -16.85
CA LEU A 117 -30.55 -10.93 -16.34
C LEU A 117 -30.05 -9.56 -16.83
N VAL A 118 -30.86 -8.89 -17.64
CA VAL A 118 -30.56 -7.56 -18.18
C VAL A 118 -31.21 -6.48 -17.31
N LEU A 119 -30.44 -5.46 -16.94
CA LEU A 119 -30.88 -4.38 -16.05
C LEU A 119 -31.14 -3.05 -16.77
N ASP A 120 -30.40 -2.78 -17.87
CA ASP A 120 -30.60 -1.53 -18.64
C ASP A 120 -31.75 -1.71 -19.67
N PRO A 121 -32.81 -0.91 -19.62
CA PRO A 121 -33.88 -0.97 -20.62
C PRO A 121 -33.43 -0.62 -22.04
N ALA A 122 -32.29 0.07 -22.19
CA ALA A 122 -31.70 0.41 -23.47
C ALA A 122 -30.64 -0.63 -23.93
N ALA A 123 -30.59 -1.80 -23.28
CA ALA A 123 -29.62 -2.85 -23.65
C ALA A 123 -29.93 -3.41 -25.05
N ASP A 124 -28.84 -3.67 -25.80
CA ASP A 124 -28.87 -4.36 -27.09
C ASP A 124 -28.08 -5.68 -26.95
N ILE A 125 -28.72 -6.65 -26.30
CA ILE A 125 -28.14 -7.99 -26.06
C ILE A 125 -29.00 -9.01 -26.78
N PRO A 126 -28.45 -9.78 -27.75
CA PRO A 126 -29.23 -10.71 -28.57
C PRO A 126 -30.03 -11.72 -27.74
N GLY A 127 -31.33 -11.81 -28.03
CA GLY A 127 -32.24 -12.76 -27.35
C GLY A 127 -32.67 -12.37 -25.94
N CYS A 128 -32.25 -11.19 -25.44
CA CYS A 128 -32.66 -10.66 -24.15
C CYS A 128 -33.74 -9.59 -24.29
N ALA A 129 -34.59 -9.44 -23.25
CA ALA A 129 -35.63 -8.41 -23.23
C ALA A 129 -35.00 -7.02 -23.04
N SER A 130 -35.49 -6.04 -23.82
CA SER A 130 -35.13 -4.62 -23.72
C SER A 130 -36.38 -3.75 -23.86
N GLY A 131 -36.27 -2.45 -23.69
CA GLY A 131 -37.38 -1.50 -23.83
C GLY A 131 -38.40 -1.54 -22.69
N PHE A 132 -38.10 -2.14 -21.56
CA PHE A 132 -38.97 -2.18 -20.39
C PHE A 132 -39.02 -0.82 -19.67
N SER A 133 -40.07 -0.60 -18.86
CA SER A 133 -40.28 0.66 -18.16
C SER A 133 -39.24 0.90 -17.03
N ALA A 134 -39.12 2.14 -16.57
CA ALA A 134 -38.27 2.49 -15.43
C ALA A 134 -38.69 1.75 -14.14
N GLY A 135 -40.01 1.53 -13.92
CA GLY A 135 -40.51 0.73 -12.79
C GLY A 135 -40.02 -0.73 -12.86
N GLU A 136 -40.13 -1.35 -14.04
CA GLU A 136 -39.63 -2.70 -14.28
C GLU A 136 -38.09 -2.79 -14.16
N ALA A 137 -37.35 -1.75 -14.57
CA ALA A 137 -35.92 -1.67 -14.37
C ALA A 137 -35.55 -1.71 -12.87
N GLY A 138 -36.29 -0.97 -12.02
CA GLY A 138 -36.15 -1.01 -10.57
C GLY A 138 -36.43 -2.41 -9.98
N GLU A 139 -37.49 -3.09 -10.42
CA GLU A 139 -37.82 -4.45 -9.98
C GLU A 139 -36.74 -5.47 -10.40
N ARG A 140 -36.19 -5.32 -11.61
CA ARG A 140 -35.08 -6.15 -12.11
C ARG A 140 -33.80 -5.94 -11.29
N LEU A 141 -33.48 -4.68 -10.94
CA LEU A 141 -32.34 -4.37 -10.08
C LEU A 141 -32.51 -5.01 -8.69
N GLN A 142 -33.67 -4.89 -8.06
CA GLN A 142 -33.96 -5.53 -6.78
C GLN A 142 -33.87 -7.06 -6.88
N THR A 143 -34.32 -7.63 -7.99
CA THR A 143 -34.21 -9.07 -8.24
C THR A 143 -32.75 -9.48 -8.38
N ALA A 144 -31.94 -8.71 -9.11
CA ALA A 144 -30.50 -8.95 -9.27
C ALA A 144 -29.77 -8.93 -7.93
N ILE A 145 -30.04 -7.91 -7.09
CA ILE A 145 -29.45 -7.80 -5.74
C ILE A 145 -29.87 -9.01 -4.89
N ALA A 146 -31.14 -9.40 -4.93
CA ALA A 146 -31.62 -10.54 -4.14
C ALA A 146 -31.03 -11.87 -4.60
N VAL A 147 -30.79 -12.04 -5.90
CA VAL A 147 -30.14 -13.24 -6.47
C VAL A 147 -28.65 -13.26 -6.08
N ALA A 148 -27.95 -12.13 -6.21
CA ALA A 148 -26.55 -12.02 -5.83
C ALA A 148 -26.32 -12.30 -4.34
N ARG A 149 -27.14 -11.71 -3.45
CA ARG A 149 -27.03 -11.95 -1.99
C ARG A 149 -27.30 -13.41 -1.56
N LYS A 150 -27.95 -14.20 -2.39
CA LYS A 150 -28.26 -15.61 -2.11
C LYS A 150 -27.37 -16.59 -2.84
N SER A 151 -26.46 -16.10 -3.65
CA SER A 151 -25.50 -16.98 -4.35
C SER A 151 -24.42 -17.45 -3.40
N HIS A 152 -23.73 -18.54 -3.75
CA HIS A 152 -22.54 -18.98 -3.05
C HIS A 152 -21.32 -18.16 -3.46
N LEU A 153 -21.28 -17.71 -4.73
CA LEU A 153 -20.17 -16.92 -5.26
C LEU A 153 -20.67 -15.79 -6.15
N ILE A 154 -20.10 -14.61 -6.00
CA ILE A 154 -20.19 -13.50 -6.94
C ILE A 154 -18.85 -13.40 -7.68
N ILE A 155 -18.88 -13.37 -9.01
CA ILE A 155 -17.74 -13.00 -9.84
C ILE A 155 -17.94 -11.53 -10.25
N ASP A 156 -17.09 -10.66 -9.74
CA ASP A 156 -17.09 -9.24 -10.13
C ASP A 156 -16.20 -9.04 -11.35
N ALA A 157 -16.84 -8.84 -12.50
CA ALA A 157 -16.22 -8.51 -13.77
C ALA A 157 -16.95 -7.30 -14.42
N MET A 158 -17.40 -6.33 -13.58
CA MET A 158 -18.10 -5.14 -14.06
C MET A 158 -17.17 -4.19 -14.78
N THR A 159 -15.97 -3.99 -14.23
CA THR A 159 -14.96 -3.09 -14.79
C THR A 159 -13.57 -3.72 -14.68
N GLY A 160 -12.66 -3.37 -15.59
CA GLY A 160 -11.25 -3.74 -15.54
C GLY A 160 -10.39 -2.47 -15.48
N ILE A 161 -9.12 -2.60 -15.83
CA ILE A 161 -8.07 -1.54 -15.76
C ILE A 161 -8.36 -0.29 -16.62
N GLY A 162 -9.47 -0.26 -17.37
CA GLY A 162 -9.81 0.84 -18.29
C GLY A 162 -10.64 1.97 -17.68
N ILE A 163 -11.07 1.87 -16.42
CA ILE A 163 -11.96 2.85 -15.79
C ILE A 163 -11.17 3.70 -14.80
N GLN A 164 -11.48 5.01 -14.81
CA GLN A 164 -11.00 5.98 -13.83
C GLN A 164 -12.19 6.56 -13.06
N GLY A 165 -12.00 6.75 -11.75
CA GLY A 165 -12.98 7.32 -10.85
C GLY A 165 -14.10 6.35 -10.45
N SER A 166 -15.12 6.87 -9.77
CA SER A 166 -16.21 6.09 -9.17
C SER A 166 -17.10 5.39 -10.22
N LEU A 167 -17.61 4.20 -9.86
CA LEU A 167 -18.68 3.54 -10.60
C LEU A 167 -19.89 4.45 -10.75
N ARG A 168 -20.66 4.29 -11.83
CA ARG A 168 -21.86 5.10 -12.12
C ARG A 168 -23.03 4.21 -12.56
N GLY A 169 -24.25 4.70 -12.33
CA GLY A 169 -25.46 4.03 -12.80
C GLY A 169 -25.68 2.66 -12.18
N ILE A 170 -25.94 1.64 -13.01
CA ILE A 170 -26.23 0.27 -12.56
C ILE A 170 -25.08 -0.37 -11.80
N PRO A 171 -23.81 -0.33 -12.28
CA PRO A 171 -22.67 -0.81 -11.51
C PRO A 171 -22.58 -0.20 -10.10
N ALA A 172 -22.71 1.12 -9.98
CA ALA A 172 -22.69 1.81 -8.69
C ALA A 172 -23.83 1.35 -7.76
N ALA A 173 -25.04 1.22 -8.30
CA ALA A 173 -26.20 0.78 -7.53
C ALA A 173 -26.06 -0.67 -7.02
N LEU A 174 -25.46 -1.55 -7.81
CA LEU A 174 -25.14 -2.92 -7.39
C LEU A 174 -24.04 -2.92 -6.33
N ALA A 175 -22.95 -2.18 -6.55
CA ALA A 175 -21.85 -2.10 -5.62
C ALA A 175 -22.29 -1.50 -4.26
N SER A 176 -23.06 -0.42 -4.25
CA SER A 176 -23.63 0.15 -3.01
C SER A 176 -24.56 -0.82 -2.27
N ALA A 177 -25.26 -1.70 -3.00
CA ALA A 177 -26.18 -2.66 -2.39
C ALA A 177 -25.47 -3.94 -1.88
N LEU A 178 -24.36 -4.33 -2.49
CA LEU A 178 -23.66 -5.59 -2.23
C LEU A 178 -22.34 -5.41 -1.47
N GLY A 179 -21.82 -4.20 -1.39
CA GLY A 179 -20.52 -3.88 -0.84
C GLY A 179 -20.50 -2.61 0.02
N LEU A 180 -19.45 -1.82 -0.10
CA LEU A 180 -19.14 -0.63 0.68
C LEU A 180 -19.09 0.62 -0.21
N ASP A 181 -19.10 1.81 0.39
CA ASP A 181 -19.10 3.09 -0.34
C ASP A 181 -17.88 3.95 0.08
N GLY A 182 -16.72 3.69 -0.55
CA GLY A 182 -15.49 4.45 -0.35
C GLY A 182 -14.76 4.20 0.97
N GLU A 183 -15.30 3.42 1.87
CA GLU A 183 -14.68 3.05 3.15
C GLU A 183 -13.89 1.74 3.01
N ALA A 184 -12.73 1.65 3.66
CA ALA A 184 -12.00 0.38 3.76
C ALA A 184 -12.81 -0.64 4.57
N PRO A 185 -12.69 -1.95 4.29
CA PRO A 185 -13.33 -2.98 5.10
C PRO A 185 -12.93 -2.86 6.57
N ASP A 186 -13.90 -2.86 7.48
CA ASP A 186 -13.69 -2.73 8.94
C ASP A 186 -13.38 -4.10 9.59
N GLU A 187 -12.94 -5.06 8.82
CA GLU A 187 -12.53 -6.36 9.33
C GLU A 187 -11.01 -6.43 9.45
N PRO A 188 -10.47 -7.03 10.54
CA PRO A 188 -9.06 -7.38 10.53
C PRO A 188 -8.81 -8.27 9.32
N ALA A 189 -7.79 -7.95 8.54
CA ALA A 189 -7.31 -8.86 7.51
C ALA A 189 -6.78 -10.12 8.22
N LEU A 190 -7.65 -11.09 8.41
CA LEU A 190 -7.29 -12.41 8.90
C LEU A 190 -7.00 -13.25 7.67
N PRO A 191 -5.73 -13.47 7.35
CA PRO A 191 -5.39 -14.45 6.34
C PRO A 191 -5.85 -15.82 6.85
N ASN A 192 -6.51 -16.57 5.99
CA ASN A 192 -7.06 -17.90 6.31
C ASN A 192 -8.06 -17.91 7.46
N ARG A 193 -9.12 -17.13 7.33
CA ARG A 193 -10.33 -17.46 8.07
C ARG A 193 -10.72 -18.88 7.63
N GLU A 194 -10.79 -19.82 8.58
CA GLU A 194 -11.50 -21.08 8.33
C GLU A 194 -12.85 -20.72 7.71
N SER A 195 -13.29 -21.47 6.70
CA SER A 195 -14.56 -21.30 6.01
C SER A 195 -15.63 -20.82 6.99
N SER A 196 -16.07 -19.59 6.79
CA SER A 196 -17.01 -18.98 7.75
C SER A 196 -18.44 -19.41 7.47
N GLY A 197 -18.68 -20.06 6.32
CA GLY A 197 -20.01 -20.26 5.76
C GLY A 197 -20.73 -18.95 5.44
N ASP A 198 -20.00 -17.83 5.43
CA ASP A 198 -20.53 -16.51 5.10
C ASP A 198 -20.54 -16.33 3.57
N PHE A 199 -21.70 -16.54 3.00
CA PHE A 199 -21.93 -16.34 1.56
C PHE A 199 -22.64 -15.00 1.30
N PRO A 200 -22.41 -14.40 0.12
CA PRO A 200 -21.60 -14.89 -1.00
C PRO A 200 -20.10 -14.64 -0.79
N LEU A 201 -19.26 -15.57 -1.23
CA LEU A 201 -17.86 -15.28 -1.54
C LEU A 201 -17.79 -14.34 -2.74
N VAL A 202 -16.72 -13.56 -2.86
CA VAL A 202 -16.52 -12.63 -3.98
C VAL A 202 -15.18 -12.88 -4.65
N LEU A 203 -15.21 -13.20 -5.93
CA LEU A 203 -14.04 -13.26 -6.81
C LEU A 203 -14.01 -12.02 -7.71
N ALA A 204 -13.02 -11.15 -7.52
CA ALA A 204 -12.79 -10.06 -8.45
C ALA A 204 -11.91 -10.53 -9.62
N ALA A 205 -12.38 -10.29 -10.85
CA ALA A 205 -11.61 -10.56 -12.06
C ALA A 205 -10.73 -9.35 -12.36
N ASP A 206 -9.43 -9.54 -12.34
CA ASP A 206 -8.36 -8.58 -12.54
C ASP A 206 -8.19 -7.56 -11.39
N THR A 207 -9.22 -6.82 -11.07
CA THR A 207 -9.29 -5.85 -9.95
C THR A 207 -10.71 -5.74 -9.42
N PRO A 208 -10.94 -5.45 -8.14
CA PRO A 208 -12.28 -5.12 -7.66
C PRO A 208 -12.83 -3.92 -8.43
N SER A 209 -14.09 -4.02 -8.89
CA SER A 209 -14.70 -2.94 -9.66
C SER A 209 -14.98 -1.73 -8.79
N GLY A 210 -14.50 -0.55 -9.20
CA GLY A 210 -14.73 0.72 -8.52
C GLY A 210 -13.57 1.25 -7.70
N VAL A 211 -12.46 0.49 -7.59
CA VAL A 211 -11.22 0.98 -7.00
C VAL A 211 -10.37 1.76 -8.02
N GLY A 212 -9.52 2.66 -7.55
CA GLY A 212 -8.54 3.37 -8.35
C GLY A 212 -7.36 2.46 -8.70
N VAL A 213 -7.36 1.93 -9.92
CA VAL A 213 -6.40 0.90 -10.37
C VAL A 213 -4.96 1.39 -10.25
N ASN A 214 -4.68 2.64 -10.64
CA ASN A 214 -3.32 3.18 -10.73
C ASN A 214 -2.86 3.92 -9.47
N ASP A 215 -3.75 4.26 -8.55
CA ASP A 215 -3.44 5.10 -7.39
C ASP A 215 -3.89 4.50 -6.04
N GLY A 216 -4.57 3.36 -6.07
CA GLY A 216 -5.08 2.72 -4.86
C GLY A 216 -6.23 3.47 -4.17
N SER A 217 -6.84 4.47 -4.82
CA SER A 217 -7.95 5.22 -4.27
C SER A 217 -9.26 4.42 -4.24
N MET A 218 -10.21 4.83 -3.41
CA MET A 218 -11.57 4.27 -3.34
C MET A 218 -12.59 5.40 -3.53
N PRO A 219 -12.84 5.79 -4.79
CA PRO A 219 -13.61 7.01 -5.08
C PRO A 219 -15.13 6.87 -4.90
N GLY A 220 -15.62 5.70 -4.53
CA GLY A 220 -17.05 5.45 -4.35
C GLY A 220 -17.39 3.98 -4.13
N PRO A 221 -18.61 3.55 -4.47
CA PRO A 221 -19.08 2.19 -4.21
C PRO A 221 -18.21 1.11 -4.89
N TYR A 222 -17.93 0.05 -4.16
CA TYR A 222 -17.20 -1.13 -4.63
C TYR A 222 -17.67 -2.38 -3.86
N ILE A 223 -17.31 -3.56 -4.34
CA ILE A 223 -17.60 -4.83 -3.67
C ILE A 223 -16.27 -5.39 -3.15
N PRO A 224 -16.05 -5.52 -1.83
CA PRO A 224 -14.85 -6.14 -1.30
C PRO A 224 -14.70 -7.58 -1.80
N ALA A 225 -13.54 -7.92 -2.33
CA ALA A 225 -13.26 -9.26 -2.81
C ALA A 225 -12.81 -10.18 -1.66
N THR A 226 -13.21 -11.44 -1.70
CA THR A 226 -12.59 -12.52 -0.92
C THR A 226 -11.27 -12.90 -1.56
N VAL A 227 -11.25 -12.99 -2.90
CA VAL A 227 -10.07 -13.24 -3.72
C VAL A 227 -10.09 -12.33 -4.94
N THR A 228 -8.96 -11.75 -5.28
CA THR A 228 -8.74 -11.06 -6.55
C THR A 228 -7.80 -11.91 -7.40
N VAL A 229 -8.24 -12.32 -8.58
CA VAL A 229 -7.35 -12.93 -9.58
C VAL A 229 -6.89 -11.85 -10.53
N THR A 230 -5.62 -11.47 -10.44
CA THR A 230 -5.02 -10.46 -11.33
C THR A 230 -4.20 -11.14 -12.44
N PHE A 231 -4.13 -10.51 -13.61
CA PHE A 231 -3.58 -11.14 -14.81
C PHE A 231 -2.32 -10.42 -15.29
N GLY A 232 -1.30 -11.21 -15.61
CA GLY A 232 -0.07 -10.81 -16.25
C GLY A 232 0.92 -10.07 -15.35
N ALA A 233 0.46 -9.06 -14.62
CA ALA A 233 1.24 -8.29 -13.66
C ALA A 233 0.35 -7.71 -12.56
N MET A 234 0.92 -7.39 -11.42
CA MET A 234 0.25 -6.66 -10.35
C MET A 234 -0.09 -5.24 -10.80
N LYS A 235 -1.21 -4.70 -10.30
CA LYS A 235 -1.60 -3.29 -10.50
C LYS A 235 -1.44 -2.53 -9.19
N PRO A 236 -1.19 -1.22 -9.21
CA PRO A 236 -0.99 -0.42 -8.00
C PRO A 236 -2.09 -0.58 -6.94
N CYS A 237 -3.35 -0.75 -7.33
CA CYS A 237 -4.46 -0.98 -6.38
C CYS A 237 -4.30 -2.25 -5.54
N ALA A 238 -3.55 -3.23 -6.02
CA ALA A 238 -3.30 -4.47 -5.28
C ALA A 238 -2.30 -4.28 -4.12
N VAL A 239 -1.47 -3.25 -4.17
CA VAL A 239 -0.40 -3.00 -3.21
C VAL A 239 -0.54 -1.66 -2.47
N LEU A 240 -1.33 -0.73 -2.99
CA LEU A 240 -1.54 0.59 -2.40
C LEU A 240 -2.83 0.67 -1.56
N PRO A 241 -2.78 1.27 -0.37
CA PRO A 241 -3.97 1.55 0.43
C PRO A 241 -4.77 2.73 -0.16
N PRO A 242 -6.07 2.81 0.08
CA PRO A 242 -6.92 1.82 0.77
C PRO A 242 -7.35 0.63 -0.09
N ALA A 243 -7.19 0.67 -1.41
CA ALA A 243 -7.70 -0.32 -2.36
C ALA A 243 -7.16 -1.74 -2.12
N THR A 244 -5.91 -1.89 -1.65
CA THR A 244 -5.33 -3.20 -1.32
C THR A 244 -6.19 -3.98 -0.31
N PHE A 245 -6.85 -3.29 0.63
CA PHE A 245 -7.75 -3.92 1.60
C PHE A 245 -9.08 -4.39 0.99
N ALA A 246 -9.43 -3.87 -0.20
CA ALA A 246 -10.58 -4.32 -0.97
C ALA A 246 -10.30 -5.56 -1.81
N CYS A 247 -9.03 -5.89 -2.05
CA CYS A 247 -8.62 -6.96 -2.95
C CYS A 247 -8.74 -8.37 -2.34
N GLY A 248 -8.81 -8.48 -1.01
CA GLY A 248 -8.75 -9.77 -0.34
C GLY A 248 -7.43 -10.51 -0.61
N ARG A 249 -7.46 -11.83 -0.72
CA ARG A 249 -6.30 -12.61 -1.15
C ARG A 249 -6.05 -12.37 -2.64
N ILE A 250 -4.80 -12.10 -3.00
CA ILE A 250 -4.43 -11.79 -4.38
C ILE A 250 -3.73 -13.01 -5.00
N GLU A 251 -4.25 -13.43 -6.15
CA GLU A 251 -3.72 -14.52 -6.94
C GLU A 251 -3.30 -14.00 -8.32
N LEU A 252 -2.01 -14.04 -8.61
CA LEU A 252 -1.48 -13.58 -9.89
C LEU A 252 -1.38 -14.74 -10.89
N PHE A 253 -1.94 -14.56 -12.06
CA PHE A 253 -1.75 -15.45 -13.20
C PHE A 253 -0.73 -14.85 -14.18
N ASP A 254 0.46 -15.44 -14.26
CA ASP A 254 1.53 -14.97 -15.14
C ASP A 254 1.22 -15.25 -16.62
N PHE A 255 1.12 -14.21 -17.43
CA PHE A 255 1.00 -14.29 -18.90
C PHE A 255 2.35 -14.46 -19.60
N GLY A 256 3.46 -14.35 -18.89
CA GLY A 256 4.80 -14.33 -19.46
C GLY A 256 5.16 -12.99 -20.09
N PHE A 257 4.76 -11.88 -19.44
CA PHE A 257 5.17 -10.54 -19.85
C PHE A 257 6.69 -10.37 -19.76
N ASP A 258 7.24 -9.59 -20.68
CA ASP A 258 8.64 -9.18 -20.65
C ASP A 258 8.77 -7.93 -19.77
N ILE A 259 9.08 -8.15 -18.50
CA ILE A 259 9.16 -7.12 -17.45
C ILE A 259 10.57 -6.91 -16.89
N ASP A 260 11.56 -7.68 -17.34
CA ASP A 260 12.91 -7.68 -16.76
C ASP A 260 13.62 -6.31 -16.83
N ASP A 261 13.29 -5.51 -17.85
CA ASP A 261 13.86 -4.16 -18.06
C ASP A 261 12.80 -3.05 -17.84
N LYS A 262 11.77 -3.29 -17.04
CA LYS A 262 10.68 -2.35 -16.78
C LYS A 262 10.71 -1.84 -15.36
N ASP A 263 10.87 -0.54 -15.20
CA ASP A 263 10.72 0.11 -13.90
C ASP A 263 9.25 0.02 -13.47
N PRO A 264 8.96 -0.49 -12.25
CA PRO A 264 7.60 -0.56 -11.74
C PRO A 264 7.09 0.83 -11.34
N ASP A 265 5.77 1.03 -11.44
CA ASP A 265 5.10 2.24 -10.92
C ASP A 265 5.02 2.25 -9.39
N VAL A 266 4.99 1.07 -8.80
CA VAL A 266 5.10 0.84 -7.34
C VAL A 266 5.91 -0.42 -7.10
N GLU A 267 6.93 -0.30 -6.26
CA GLU A 267 7.74 -1.43 -5.80
C GLU A 267 7.37 -1.80 -4.37
N VAL A 268 7.16 -3.09 -4.12
CA VAL A 268 6.85 -3.62 -2.79
C VAL A 268 8.14 -4.07 -2.13
N VAL A 269 8.39 -3.52 -0.95
CA VAL A 269 9.59 -3.82 -0.18
C VAL A 269 9.48 -5.17 0.49
N ASP A 270 10.45 -6.03 0.26
CA ASP A 270 10.59 -7.35 0.85
C ASP A 270 11.92 -7.54 1.61
N ASN A 271 12.23 -8.77 2.00
CA ASN A 271 13.48 -9.11 2.67
C ASN A 271 14.71 -8.82 1.80
N SER A 272 14.68 -9.16 0.52
CA SER A 272 15.80 -8.97 -0.40
C SER A 272 16.10 -7.49 -0.58
N PHE A 273 15.07 -6.70 -0.88
CA PHE A 273 15.16 -5.24 -0.98
C PHE A 273 15.71 -4.60 0.31
N ALA A 274 15.18 -4.99 1.48
CA ALA A 274 15.59 -4.44 2.75
C ALA A 274 17.04 -4.83 3.13
N SER A 275 17.50 -6.00 2.69
CA SER A 275 18.87 -6.47 2.87
C SER A 275 19.91 -5.54 2.25
N ASP A 276 19.61 -5.00 1.05
CA ASP A 276 20.52 -4.12 0.31
C ASP A 276 20.79 -2.79 1.04
N ALA A 277 19.84 -2.32 1.83
CA ALA A 277 20.01 -1.12 2.66
C ALA A 277 20.79 -1.36 3.96
N VAL A 278 21.06 -2.62 4.32
CA VAL A 278 21.79 -2.96 5.55
C VAL A 278 23.28 -3.13 5.26
N ARG A 279 24.05 -2.14 5.65
CA ARG A 279 25.51 -2.21 5.52
C ARG A 279 26.08 -3.27 6.45
N LEU A 280 26.74 -4.30 5.89
CA LEU A 280 27.43 -5.30 6.69
C LEU A 280 28.71 -4.72 7.33
N PRO A 281 29.04 -5.09 8.59
CA PRO A 281 30.24 -4.62 9.25
C PRO A 281 31.50 -5.18 8.58
N ARG A 282 32.55 -4.36 8.46
CA ARG A 282 33.85 -4.71 7.90
C ARG A 282 34.88 -4.85 9.00
N PHE A 283 35.92 -5.64 8.78
CA PHE A 283 36.98 -5.87 9.78
C PHE A 283 37.68 -4.58 10.23
N GLU A 284 37.79 -3.59 9.36
CA GLU A 284 38.43 -2.30 9.62
C GLU A 284 37.51 -1.27 10.24
N ASP A 285 36.26 -1.62 10.49
CA ASP A 285 35.27 -0.67 10.99
C ASP A 285 35.59 -0.17 12.39
N SER A 286 35.33 1.10 12.55
CA SER A 286 35.34 1.81 13.82
C SER A 286 33.92 2.29 14.15
N LYS A 287 33.68 2.74 15.37
CA LYS A 287 32.42 3.37 15.75
C LYS A 287 32.04 4.59 14.90
N TYR A 288 32.97 5.20 14.19
CA TYR A 288 32.75 6.35 13.32
C TYR A 288 32.39 5.92 11.89
N SER A 289 33.04 4.89 11.36
CA SER A 289 32.80 4.38 10.02
C SER A 289 31.52 3.56 9.91
N ARG A 290 30.98 3.07 11.04
CA ARG A 290 29.68 2.39 11.12
C ARG A 290 28.48 3.35 11.23
N GLY A 291 28.70 4.63 11.06
CA GLY A 291 27.67 5.64 11.13
C GLY A 291 27.48 6.26 12.53
N VAL A 292 27.32 7.56 12.57
CA VAL A 292 27.01 8.34 13.77
C VAL A 292 25.70 9.09 13.56
N VAL A 293 24.69 8.81 14.37
CA VAL A 293 23.40 9.48 14.31
C VAL A 293 23.33 10.58 15.33
N GLY A 294 22.95 11.78 14.90
CA GLY A 294 22.61 12.90 15.79
C GLY A 294 21.10 12.97 16.03
N LEU A 295 20.68 13.04 17.29
CA LEU A 295 19.27 13.05 17.65
C LEU A 295 18.92 14.33 18.40
N VAL A 296 17.94 15.09 17.87
CA VAL A 296 17.34 16.27 18.52
C VAL A 296 15.85 15.95 18.72
N THR A 297 15.59 15.09 19.68
CA THR A 297 14.29 14.47 19.95
C THR A 297 13.93 14.57 21.42
N GLY A 298 12.67 14.35 21.75
CA GLY A 298 12.15 14.54 23.10
C GLY A 298 12.15 15.99 23.53
N SER A 299 11.46 16.26 24.62
CA SER A 299 11.33 17.58 25.23
C SER A 299 11.21 17.45 26.75
N GLN A 300 11.10 18.57 27.46
CA GLN A 300 10.75 18.53 28.88
C GLN A 300 9.40 17.84 29.11
N ARG A 301 8.45 18.00 28.17
CA ARG A 301 7.10 17.44 28.23
C ARG A 301 7.05 15.97 27.84
N TYR A 302 7.81 15.58 26.80
CA TYR A 302 7.81 14.24 26.22
C TYR A 302 9.21 13.60 26.18
N PRO A 303 9.87 13.42 27.34
CA PRO A 303 11.24 12.91 27.38
C PRO A 303 11.36 11.45 26.98
N GLY A 304 10.25 10.68 27.01
CA GLY A 304 10.23 9.26 26.62
C GLY A 304 10.51 9.03 25.13
N ALA A 305 10.10 9.96 24.27
CA ALA A 305 10.38 9.91 22.84
C ALA A 305 11.90 9.92 22.56
N ALA A 306 12.68 10.68 23.33
CA ALA A 306 14.13 10.67 23.25
C ALA A 306 14.71 9.28 23.52
N VAL A 307 14.18 8.57 24.51
CA VAL A 307 14.62 7.20 24.86
C VAL A 307 14.30 6.23 23.72
N LEU A 308 13.08 6.27 23.20
CA LEU A 308 12.64 5.36 22.12
C LEU A 308 13.47 5.59 20.85
N THR A 309 13.56 6.83 20.37
CA THR A 309 14.32 7.19 19.17
C THR A 309 15.80 6.84 19.30
N THR A 310 16.42 7.16 20.44
CA THR A 310 17.86 6.87 20.66
C THR A 310 18.10 5.36 20.79
N SER A 311 17.20 4.63 21.45
CA SER A 311 17.31 3.17 21.60
C SER A 311 17.15 2.46 20.26
N ALA A 312 16.22 2.87 19.42
CA ALA A 312 16.04 2.32 18.08
C ALA A 312 17.31 2.57 17.22
N ALA A 313 17.78 3.81 17.17
CA ALA A 313 18.99 4.15 16.41
C ALA A 313 20.22 3.35 16.87
N ALA A 314 20.41 3.17 18.17
CA ALA A 314 21.56 2.43 18.68
C ALA A 314 21.52 0.92 18.38
N ARG A 315 20.32 0.36 18.20
CA ARG A 315 20.11 -1.07 17.89
C ARG A 315 20.11 -1.38 16.39
N ALA A 316 20.10 -0.35 15.56
CA ALA A 316 20.04 -0.49 14.11
C ALA A 316 21.43 -0.44 13.46
N ASN A 317 22.38 -1.24 13.95
CA ASN A 317 23.72 -1.42 13.40
C ASN A 317 24.64 -0.18 13.39
N THR A 318 24.25 0.95 14.03
CA THR A 318 25.10 2.16 14.09
C THR A 318 26.30 1.99 15.01
N GLY A 319 27.38 2.72 14.71
CA GLY A 319 28.56 2.75 15.57
C GLY A 319 28.44 3.70 16.76
N MET A 320 27.61 4.74 16.67
CA MET A 320 27.41 5.72 17.74
C MET A 320 26.10 6.50 17.59
N VAL A 321 25.46 6.79 18.68
CA VAL A 321 24.37 7.76 18.77
C VAL A 321 24.77 8.97 19.60
N ARG A 322 24.44 10.19 19.11
CA ARG A 322 24.66 11.44 19.80
C ARG A 322 23.32 12.08 20.11
N TYR A 323 23.04 12.28 21.39
CA TYR A 323 21.79 12.89 21.82
C TYR A 323 21.98 14.36 22.23
N LEU A 324 21.11 15.22 21.71
CA LEU A 324 21.02 16.63 22.05
C LEU A 324 19.59 16.94 22.53
N GLY A 325 19.47 17.35 23.79
CA GLY A 325 18.16 17.68 24.33
C GLY A 325 18.23 18.22 25.76
N PRO A 326 17.09 18.45 26.42
CA PRO A 326 17.04 18.96 27.77
C PRO A 326 17.55 17.94 28.78
N GLU A 327 18.05 18.41 29.91
CA GLU A 327 18.69 17.59 30.95
C GLU A 327 17.81 16.42 31.42
N ARG A 328 16.49 16.64 31.54
CA ARG A 328 15.55 15.57 31.90
C ARG A 328 15.61 14.39 30.91
N ALA A 329 15.57 14.68 29.62
CA ALA A 329 15.63 13.65 28.59
C ALA A 329 17.05 13.04 28.51
N GLN A 330 18.13 13.83 28.65
CA GLN A 330 19.50 13.30 28.71
C GLN A 330 19.65 12.24 29.82
N ASN A 331 19.14 12.53 31.03
CA ASN A 331 19.22 11.62 32.16
C ASN A 331 18.44 10.32 31.91
N MET A 332 17.28 10.41 31.26
CA MET A 332 16.50 9.21 30.91
C MET A 332 17.20 8.39 29.81
N VAL A 333 17.74 9.04 28.79
CA VAL A 333 18.49 8.38 27.72
C VAL A 333 19.71 7.66 28.32
N LEU A 334 20.53 8.32 29.13
CA LEU A 334 21.71 7.68 29.74
C LEU A 334 21.34 6.57 30.73
N THR A 335 20.17 6.60 31.32
CA THR A 335 19.68 5.51 32.19
C THR A 335 19.30 4.29 31.39
N ALA A 336 18.64 4.48 30.23
CA ALA A 336 18.20 3.39 29.35
C ALA A 336 19.32 2.89 28.42
N LEU A 337 20.22 3.76 28.00
CA LEU A 337 21.27 3.53 27.01
C LEU A 337 22.56 4.25 27.42
N PRO A 338 23.37 3.67 28.33
CA PRO A 338 24.61 4.28 28.80
C PRO A 338 25.67 4.50 27.69
N GLU A 339 25.54 3.83 26.56
CA GLU A 339 26.39 3.97 25.38
C GLU A 339 26.14 5.28 24.61
N ALA A 340 25.02 5.97 24.85
CA ALA A 340 24.71 7.22 24.18
C ALA A 340 25.69 8.35 24.56
N VAL A 341 26.13 9.11 23.57
CA VAL A 341 27.03 10.25 23.78
C VAL A 341 26.19 11.55 23.81
N ILE A 342 26.27 12.28 24.92
CA ILE A 342 25.59 13.56 25.03
C ILE A 342 26.41 14.67 24.39
N GLY A 343 25.76 15.52 23.58
CA GLY A 343 26.32 16.75 23.04
C GLY A 343 26.72 16.68 21.57
N LYS A 344 27.09 17.86 21.05
CA LYS A 344 27.40 18.10 19.64
C LYS A 344 28.65 17.32 19.18
N GLY A 345 28.73 17.02 17.89
CA GLY A 345 29.87 16.39 17.24
C GLY A 345 29.54 16.10 15.78
N HIS A 346 30.51 15.50 15.07
CA HIS A 346 30.29 15.04 13.70
C HIS A 346 29.25 13.91 13.67
N VAL A 347 28.35 13.95 12.70
CA VAL A 347 27.33 12.92 12.44
C VAL A 347 27.22 12.67 10.95
N GLN A 348 26.71 11.50 10.57
CA GLN A 348 26.41 11.11 9.20
C GLN A 348 24.92 11.19 8.89
N SER A 349 24.04 11.26 9.91
CA SER A 349 22.63 11.57 9.75
C SER A 349 22.07 12.33 10.94
N TRP A 350 20.92 12.97 10.76
CA TRP A 350 20.15 13.59 11.82
C TRP A 350 18.77 12.99 11.95
N VAL A 351 18.24 12.92 13.17
CA VAL A 351 16.83 12.65 13.46
C VAL A 351 16.30 13.75 14.35
N VAL A 352 15.24 14.42 13.91
CA VAL A 352 14.70 15.59 14.62
C VAL A 352 13.18 15.53 14.76
N GLY A 353 12.65 16.01 15.88
CA GLY A 353 11.22 16.32 16.01
C GLY A 353 10.39 15.35 16.83
N SER A 354 10.72 14.05 16.87
CA SER A 354 10.02 13.08 17.72
C SER A 354 9.92 13.55 19.16
N GLY A 355 8.69 13.67 19.71
CA GLY A 355 8.45 14.16 21.06
C GLY A 355 8.76 15.65 21.28
N VAL A 356 8.93 16.43 20.20
CA VAL A 356 9.01 17.90 20.24
C VAL A 356 7.60 18.47 20.03
N PRO A 357 7.15 19.45 20.83
CA PRO A 357 5.80 20.01 20.67
C PRO A 357 5.68 20.82 19.37
N GLU A 358 4.51 20.77 18.73
CA GLU A 358 4.15 21.66 17.62
C GLU A 358 4.01 23.12 18.09
N ALA A 359 4.12 24.11 17.18
CA ALA A 359 3.95 25.54 17.50
C ALA A 359 2.59 25.88 18.12
N SER A 360 1.55 25.10 17.82
CA SER A 360 0.19 25.27 18.35
C SER A 360 0.03 24.87 19.83
N VAL A 361 1.04 24.23 20.43
CA VAL A 361 0.99 23.77 21.83
C VAL A 361 1.48 24.88 22.75
N GLU A 362 0.75 25.13 23.83
CA GLU A 362 1.19 26.06 24.91
C GLU A 362 2.59 25.63 25.39
N ASP A 363 3.48 26.63 25.58
CA ASP A 363 4.89 26.46 25.93
C ASP A 363 5.85 26.00 24.81
N ALA A 364 5.39 25.86 23.55
CA ALA A 364 6.28 25.52 22.43
C ALA A 364 7.39 26.56 22.21
N ASP A 365 7.09 27.83 22.40
CA ASP A 365 8.02 28.96 22.20
C ASP A 365 9.22 28.99 23.18
N GLY A 366 9.14 28.23 24.27
CA GLY A 366 10.24 28.10 25.25
C GLY A 366 11.03 26.81 25.12
N ASP A 367 10.73 25.97 24.13
CA ASP A 367 11.39 24.68 23.95
C ASP A 367 12.69 24.82 23.14
N MET A 368 13.79 24.59 23.81
CA MET A 368 15.15 24.64 23.25
C MET A 368 15.36 23.72 22.02
N GLN A 369 14.54 22.68 21.90
CA GLN A 369 14.62 21.73 20.79
C GLN A 369 14.13 22.37 19.49
N ARG A 370 13.02 23.12 19.53
CA ARG A 370 12.49 23.81 18.35
C ARG A 370 13.51 24.79 17.76
N ASP A 371 14.15 25.61 18.60
CA ASP A 371 15.18 26.56 18.17
C ASP A 371 16.39 25.84 17.54
N THR A 372 16.81 24.74 18.16
CA THR A 372 17.92 23.93 17.65
C THR A 372 17.56 23.30 16.29
N ILE A 373 16.36 22.75 16.14
CA ILE A 373 15.87 22.15 14.90
C ILE A 373 15.71 23.21 13.81
N ALA A 374 15.09 24.35 14.12
CA ALA A 374 14.93 25.45 13.17
C ALA A 374 16.29 25.98 12.65
N ALA A 375 17.29 26.08 13.53
CA ALA A 375 18.64 26.48 13.14
C ALA A 375 19.31 25.41 12.24
N LEU A 376 19.10 24.12 12.51
CA LEU A 376 19.64 23.03 11.70
C LEU A 376 18.96 22.98 10.32
N LEU A 377 17.63 23.05 10.25
CA LEU A 377 16.87 22.97 8.99
C LEU A 377 17.17 24.13 8.03
N LYS A 378 17.62 25.29 8.52
CA LYS A 378 18.07 26.39 7.66
C LYS A 378 19.21 25.98 6.71
N HIS A 379 20.05 25.04 7.07
CA HIS A 379 21.14 24.55 6.23
C HIS A 379 20.64 23.71 5.04
N TYR A 380 19.41 23.20 5.10
CA TYR A 380 18.76 22.41 4.03
C TYR A 380 17.85 23.27 3.13
N THR A 381 17.74 24.58 3.37
CA THR A 381 16.87 25.44 2.57
C THR A 381 17.43 25.64 1.18
N LEU A 382 16.65 25.32 0.15
CA LEU A 382 16.95 25.65 -1.25
C LEU A 382 16.37 27.02 -1.58
N GLY A 383 17.18 27.90 -2.18
CA GLY A 383 16.73 29.21 -2.66
C GLY A 383 16.07 29.12 -4.04
N SER A 384 15.23 30.11 -4.38
CA SER A 384 14.55 30.17 -5.69
C SER A 384 15.45 30.53 -6.86
N GLU A 385 16.63 31.11 -6.63
CA GLU A 385 17.52 31.66 -7.66
C GLU A 385 18.98 31.19 -7.57
N ASP A 386 19.42 30.67 -6.44
CA ASP A 386 20.75 30.09 -6.26
C ASP A 386 20.64 28.67 -5.75
N GLU A 387 21.21 27.72 -6.52
CA GLU A 387 21.47 26.39 -6.01
C GLU A 387 22.35 26.51 -4.75
N ASN A 388 21.75 26.36 -3.59
CA ASN A 388 22.51 26.27 -2.35
C ASN A 388 23.23 24.91 -2.33
N LYS A 389 24.39 24.85 -2.95
CA LYS A 389 25.19 23.62 -3.03
C LYS A 389 25.50 23.06 -1.64
N ASP A 390 25.63 23.93 -0.65
CA ASP A 390 25.89 23.51 0.73
C ASP A 390 24.73 22.69 1.33
N ALA A 391 23.49 22.86 0.84
CA ALA A 391 22.35 22.08 1.29
C ALA A 391 22.42 20.62 0.84
N TYR A 392 22.95 20.35 -0.34
CA TYR A 392 23.14 18.98 -0.86
C TYR A 392 24.34 18.26 -0.20
N ASP A 393 25.30 19.01 0.36
CA ASP A 393 26.45 18.46 1.09
C ASP A 393 26.12 18.16 2.56
N MET A 394 24.92 18.54 3.04
CA MET A 394 24.47 18.25 4.40
C MET A 394 24.17 16.74 4.57
N PRO A 395 24.43 16.16 5.75
CA PRO A 395 24.02 14.77 6.03
C PRO A 395 22.51 14.59 5.89
N PRO A 396 22.00 13.40 5.49
CA PRO A 396 20.57 13.13 5.47
C PRO A 396 19.93 13.41 6.83
N ILE A 397 18.67 13.87 6.80
CA ILE A 397 17.92 14.26 8.01
C ILE A 397 16.50 13.71 7.97
N VAL A 398 16.09 13.05 9.06
CA VAL A 398 14.71 12.64 9.31
C VAL A 398 13.99 13.71 10.11
N VAL A 399 12.90 14.23 9.58
CA VAL A 399 12.04 15.27 10.17
C VAL A 399 10.70 14.66 10.53
N ASP A 400 10.42 14.51 11.82
CA ASP A 400 9.24 13.83 12.34
C ASP A 400 8.43 14.72 13.28
N ALA A 401 7.16 14.40 13.44
CA ALA A 401 6.26 14.98 14.44
C ALA A 401 6.32 16.53 14.51
N GLY A 402 6.62 17.09 15.68
CA GLY A 402 6.62 18.54 15.89
C GLY A 402 7.70 19.34 15.14
N ALA A 403 8.61 18.69 14.41
CA ALA A 403 9.54 19.38 13.52
C ALA A 403 8.98 19.59 12.10
N LEU A 404 7.90 18.92 11.73
CA LEU A 404 7.29 19.08 10.41
C LEU A 404 6.80 20.51 10.14
N ASP A 405 6.37 21.22 11.16
CA ASP A 405 5.96 22.62 11.05
C ASP A 405 7.14 23.60 10.88
N LEU A 406 8.38 23.14 11.10
CA LEU A 406 9.62 23.90 10.92
C LEU A 406 10.28 23.63 9.54
N LEU A 407 9.73 22.74 8.73
CA LEU A 407 10.29 22.37 7.43
C LEU A 407 10.37 23.62 6.52
N PRO A 408 11.54 23.92 5.88
CA PRO A 408 11.64 24.98 4.88
C PRO A 408 10.71 24.77 3.68
N GLU A 409 10.47 25.83 2.90
CA GLU A 409 9.58 25.76 1.73
C GLU A 409 10.10 24.78 0.68
N ARG A 410 11.41 24.71 0.48
CA ARG A 410 12.03 23.78 -0.46
C ARG A 410 13.31 23.20 0.14
N VAL A 411 13.47 21.89 0.02
CA VAL A 411 14.60 21.14 0.55
C VAL A 411 15.09 20.08 -0.46
N PRO A 412 16.34 19.60 -0.36
CA PRO A 412 16.84 18.51 -1.21
C PRO A 412 16.29 17.15 -0.75
N GLY A 413 16.36 16.15 -1.64
CA GLY A 413 15.79 14.82 -1.44
C GLY A 413 16.33 14.02 -0.24
N GLN A 414 17.54 14.34 0.28
CA GLN A 414 18.04 13.74 1.51
C GLN A 414 17.35 14.24 2.79
N VAL A 415 16.43 15.18 2.69
CA VAL A 415 15.50 15.53 3.78
C VAL A 415 14.31 14.59 3.71
N VAL A 416 14.16 13.76 4.72
CA VAL A 416 13.09 12.76 4.84
C VAL A 416 12.03 13.27 5.80
N ILE A 417 10.79 13.36 5.36
CA ILE A 417 9.66 13.68 6.24
C ILE A 417 8.84 12.44 6.53
N THR A 418 8.38 12.27 7.79
CA THR A 418 7.69 11.05 8.22
C THR A 418 6.30 11.33 8.81
N PRO A 419 5.39 12.00 8.08
CA PRO A 419 4.06 12.31 8.59
C PRO A 419 3.15 11.08 8.66
N HIS A 420 2.24 11.06 9.63
CA HIS A 420 1.00 10.29 9.54
C HIS A 420 -0.09 11.13 8.84
N ALA A 421 -1.26 10.55 8.55
CA ALA A 421 -2.31 11.23 7.77
C ALA A 421 -2.70 12.62 8.32
N GLY A 422 -2.81 12.79 9.64
CA GLY A 422 -3.15 14.08 10.23
C GLY A 422 -2.04 15.12 10.14
N GLU A 423 -0.78 14.71 10.24
CA GLU A 423 0.40 15.56 10.04
C GLU A 423 0.54 15.96 8.56
N MET A 424 0.31 14.98 7.65
CA MET A 424 0.32 15.23 6.21
C MET A 424 -0.72 16.27 5.80
N ALA A 425 -1.95 16.16 6.29
CA ALA A 425 -3.00 17.14 6.01
C ALA A 425 -2.60 18.56 6.44
N LYS A 426 -2.02 18.72 7.66
CA LYS A 426 -1.51 20.01 8.13
C LYS A 426 -0.39 20.55 7.24
N LEU A 427 0.53 19.66 6.84
CA LEU A 427 1.67 20.00 5.99
C LEU A 427 1.19 20.49 4.62
N LEU A 428 0.32 19.74 3.96
CA LEU A 428 -0.26 20.12 2.65
C LEU A 428 -0.97 21.47 2.75
N ASN A 429 -1.83 21.66 3.76
CA ASN A 429 -2.54 22.93 3.95
C ASN A 429 -1.58 24.13 4.13
N ARG A 430 -0.47 23.94 4.83
CA ARG A 430 0.54 24.98 5.03
C ARG A 430 1.21 25.36 3.70
N PHE A 431 1.64 24.38 2.91
CA PHE A 431 2.36 24.62 1.66
C PHE A 431 1.46 25.10 0.54
N GLU A 432 0.23 24.62 0.42
CA GLU A 432 -0.75 25.11 -0.55
C GLU A 432 -1.13 26.57 -0.27
N THR A 433 -1.28 26.95 1.02
CA THR A 433 -1.54 28.34 1.39
C THR A 433 -0.37 29.25 1.01
N ALA A 434 0.87 28.78 1.15
CA ALA A 434 2.06 29.53 0.78
C ALA A 434 2.23 29.65 -0.76
N ALA A 435 1.86 28.62 -1.51
CA ALA A 435 1.94 28.58 -2.97
C ALA A 435 0.83 29.39 -3.65
N SER A 436 -0.32 29.61 -3.00
CA SER A 436 -1.44 30.39 -3.51
C SER A 436 -1.07 31.87 -3.53
N THR A 437 -0.72 32.41 -4.71
CA THR A 437 -0.62 33.86 -4.89
C THR A 437 -1.99 34.50 -4.74
N ALA A 438 -2.06 35.75 -4.24
CA ALA A 438 -3.29 36.47 -3.88
C ALA A 438 -4.35 36.62 -5.00
N GLU A 439 -4.06 36.23 -6.22
CA GLU A 439 -4.97 36.28 -7.38
C GLU A 439 -5.77 34.98 -7.60
N HIS A 440 -5.42 33.87 -6.90
CA HIS A 440 -6.06 32.55 -7.05
C HIS A 440 -6.50 32.00 -5.69
N ALA A 441 -6.80 32.84 -4.72
CA ALA A 441 -7.25 32.48 -3.36
C ALA A 441 -8.68 31.88 -3.31
N ASP A 442 -9.24 31.47 -4.46
CA ASP A 442 -10.58 30.86 -4.52
C ASP A 442 -10.50 29.33 -4.47
N SER A 443 -10.92 28.79 -3.33
CA SER A 443 -11.62 27.51 -3.16
C SER A 443 -10.85 26.21 -3.24
N HIS A 444 -9.66 26.07 -2.65
CA HIS A 444 -9.24 24.73 -2.24
C HIS A 444 -9.81 24.46 -0.82
N GLU A 445 -10.66 23.45 -0.69
CA GLU A 445 -11.06 22.98 0.65
C GLU A 445 -9.83 22.42 1.37
N PRO A 446 -9.63 22.77 2.65
CA PRO A 446 -8.47 22.27 3.38
C PRO A 446 -8.46 20.75 3.47
N TYR A 447 -7.31 20.14 3.24
CA TYR A 447 -7.10 18.71 3.45
C TYR A 447 -7.43 18.30 4.88
N THR A 448 -8.13 17.20 5.02
CA THR A 448 -8.36 16.50 6.29
C THR A 448 -7.52 15.24 6.39
N ALA A 449 -7.42 14.65 7.57
CA ALA A 449 -6.77 13.36 7.73
C ALA A 449 -7.47 12.24 6.94
N ASP A 450 -8.78 12.37 6.74
CA ASP A 450 -9.57 11.39 5.98
C ASP A 450 -9.29 11.52 4.47
N ASP A 451 -9.14 12.74 3.94
CA ASP A 451 -8.74 12.95 2.55
C ASP A 451 -7.38 12.27 2.26
N VAL A 452 -6.44 12.39 3.19
CA VAL A 452 -5.13 11.73 3.08
C VAL A 452 -5.26 10.20 3.14
N ARG A 453 -6.12 9.66 4.03
CA ARG A 453 -6.34 8.20 4.13
C ARG A 453 -7.00 7.62 2.89
N LEU A 454 -7.88 8.38 2.26
CA LEU A 454 -8.58 7.97 1.03
C LEU A 454 -7.69 8.09 -0.22
N ASN A 455 -6.69 8.97 -0.20
CA ASN A 455 -5.80 9.24 -1.34
C ASN A 455 -4.32 9.37 -0.88
N PRO A 456 -3.75 8.33 -0.24
CA PRO A 456 -2.44 8.45 0.38
C PRO A 456 -1.31 8.66 -0.63
N LEU A 457 -1.31 7.96 -1.77
CA LEU A 457 -0.29 8.15 -2.81
C LEU A 457 -0.32 9.57 -3.38
N ALA A 458 -1.50 10.08 -3.73
CA ALA A 458 -1.64 11.44 -4.26
C ALA A 458 -1.17 12.49 -3.23
N SER A 459 -1.48 12.28 -1.94
CA SER A 459 -1.04 13.15 -0.85
C SER A 459 0.48 13.12 -0.68
N ALA A 460 1.11 11.95 -0.75
CA ALA A 460 2.56 11.80 -0.63
C ALA A 460 3.29 12.42 -1.82
N LYS A 461 2.85 12.15 -3.05
CA LYS A 461 3.38 12.78 -4.27
C LYS A 461 3.25 14.30 -4.22
N ARG A 462 2.09 14.81 -3.77
CA ARG A 462 1.87 16.25 -3.65
C ARG A 462 2.79 16.89 -2.62
N ALA A 463 3.01 16.25 -1.48
CA ALA A 463 3.96 16.73 -0.47
C ALA A 463 5.39 16.77 -1.01
N HIS A 464 5.83 15.73 -1.76
CA HIS A 464 7.11 15.72 -2.44
C HIS A 464 7.22 16.87 -3.45
N GLU A 465 6.23 17.05 -4.34
CA GLU A 465 6.19 18.15 -5.32
C GLU A 465 6.33 19.52 -4.67
N LEU A 466 5.65 19.75 -3.56
CA LEU A 466 5.67 21.03 -2.85
C LEU A 466 6.98 21.28 -2.11
N THR A 467 7.60 20.25 -1.54
CA THR A 467 8.74 20.40 -0.63
C THR A 467 10.09 19.99 -1.22
N GLY A 468 10.11 19.02 -2.14
CA GLY A 468 11.32 18.34 -2.62
C GLY A 468 11.85 17.26 -1.67
N ALA A 469 11.22 17.07 -0.50
CA ALA A 469 11.61 16.06 0.48
C ALA A 469 11.27 14.64 0.00
N THR A 470 12.04 13.64 0.41
CA THR A 470 11.59 12.25 0.40
C THR A 470 10.50 12.09 1.45
N VAL A 471 9.37 11.52 1.05
CA VAL A 471 8.17 11.42 1.89
C VAL A 471 7.95 9.99 2.32
N LEU A 472 7.97 9.70 3.62
CA LEU A 472 7.48 8.47 4.21
C LEU A 472 6.11 8.76 4.85
N LEU A 473 5.03 8.41 4.18
CA LEU A 473 3.67 8.52 4.71
C LEU A 473 3.33 7.27 5.52
N LYS A 474 3.24 7.45 6.85
CA LYS A 474 2.90 6.38 7.80
C LYS A 474 1.44 5.94 7.65
N GLY A 475 1.21 4.62 7.52
CA GLY A 475 -0.12 4.01 7.41
C GLY A 475 -0.07 2.51 7.69
N ALA A 476 -1.21 1.82 7.52
CA ALA A 476 -1.25 0.36 7.58
C ALA A 476 -0.38 -0.29 6.48
N VAL A 477 -0.35 0.33 5.31
CA VAL A 477 0.72 0.22 4.33
C VAL A 477 1.45 1.55 4.34
N THR A 478 2.74 1.54 4.62
CA THR A 478 3.59 2.73 4.56
C THR A 478 4.03 2.96 3.12
N ILE A 479 3.90 4.21 2.66
CA ILE A 479 4.29 4.61 1.30
C ILE A 479 5.51 5.52 1.40
N VAL A 480 6.54 5.25 0.59
CA VAL A 480 7.70 6.14 0.43
C VAL A 480 7.73 6.66 -1.00
N VAL A 481 7.89 7.97 -1.15
CA VAL A 481 7.87 8.66 -2.44
C VAL A 481 9.07 9.58 -2.55
N ASP A 482 9.77 9.51 -3.66
CA ASP A 482 10.73 10.52 -4.13
C ASP A 482 10.36 11.04 -5.53
N GLU A 483 11.30 11.61 -6.28
CA GLU A 483 11.06 12.18 -7.61
C GLU A 483 10.67 11.08 -8.61
N ASP A 484 11.29 9.91 -8.55
CA ASP A 484 11.23 8.87 -9.58
C ASP A 484 10.46 7.61 -9.13
N HIS A 485 10.39 7.34 -7.80
CA HIS A 485 9.97 6.03 -7.29
C HIS A 485 8.86 6.12 -6.26
N VAL A 486 8.10 5.04 -6.19
CA VAL A 486 7.09 4.77 -5.15
C VAL A 486 7.34 3.39 -4.56
N TYR A 487 7.57 3.35 -3.26
CA TYR A 487 7.73 2.10 -2.51
C TYR A 487 6.56 1.89 -1.56
N ALA A 488 6.11 0.64 -1.44
CA ALA A 488 5.06 0.25 -0.50
C ALA A 488 5.56 -0.83 0.47
N SER A 489 5.28 -0.65 1.75
CA SER A 489 5.60 -1.62 2.80
C SER A 489 4.35 -1.92 3.63
N GLY A 490 3.83 -3.13 3.52
CA GLY A 490 2.59 -3.58 4.19
C GLY A 490 2.81 -4.68 5.23
N SER A 491 4.06 -4.97 5.60
CA SER A 491 4.43 -6.10 6.46
C SER A 491 4.12 -5.92 7.96
N ALA A 492 3.69 -4.73 8.39
CA ALA A 492 3.52 -4.43 9.81
C ALA A 492 2.25 -5.05 10.41
N PRO A 493 2.33 -5.69 11.60
CA PRO A 493 1.14 -6.13 12.31
C PRO A 493 0.34 -4.95 12.87
N ALA A 494 -0.98 -5.14 13.00
CA ALA A 494 -1.86 -4.12 13.58
C ALA A 494 -1.48 -3.73 15.02
N TRP A 495 -0.78 -4.59 15.75
CA TRP A 495 -0.22 -4.31 17.08
C TRP A 495 0.78 -3.15 17.09
N LEU A 496 1.35 -2.79 15.94
CA LEU A 496 2.23 -1.64 15.79
C LEU A 496 1.51 -0.29 15.99
N GLY A 497 0.19 -0.27 15.99
CA GLY A 497 -0.65 0.90 16.31
C GLY A 497 -0.55 1.32 17.77
N THR A 498 0.67 1.49 18.31
CA THR A 498 0.96 1.87 19.70
C THR A 498 1.71 3.19 19.79
N ALA A 499 1.55 3.90 20.91
CA ALA A 499 2.22 5.18 21.12
C ALA A 499 3.76 5.00 21.16
N GLY A 500 4.48 5.85 20.41
CA GLY A 500 5.94 5.82 20.33
C GLY A 500 6.51 4.93 19.20
N ALA A 501 5.67 4.20 18.46
CA ALA A 501 6.13 3.42 17.31
C ALA A 501 6.77 4.32 16.23
N GLY A 502 6.21 5.51 15.98
CA GLY A 502 6.81 6.50 15.08
C GLY A 502 8.17 7.01 15.55
N ASP A 503 8.38 7.16 16.88
CA ASP A 503 9.69 7.53 17.44
C ASP A 503 10.74 6.44 17.13
N VAL A 504 10.35 5.16 17.22
CA VAL A 504 11.20 4.01 16.89
C VAL A 504 11.53 4.00 15.40
N LEU A 505 10.54 4.19 14.54
CA LEU A 505 10.74 4.28 13.08
C LEU A 505 11.71 5.40 12.71
N ALA A 506 11.53 6.61 13.28
CA ALA A 506 12.41 7.74 13.02
C ALA A 506 13.87 7.44 13.42
N GLY A 507 14.07 6.78 14.58
CA GLY A 507 15.39 6.36 15.04
C GLY A 507 16.05 5.32 14.14
N LEU A 508 15.31 4.30 13.73
CA LEU A 508 15.75 3.26 12.80
C LEU A 508 16.13 3.87 11.43
N THR A 509 15.24 4.71 10.87
CA THR A 509 15.49 5.38 9.59
C THR A 509 16.76 6.21 9.63
N GLY A 510 16.95 7.03 10.67
CA GLY A 510 18.18 7.82 10.83
C GLY A 510 19.42 6.95 10.97
N ALA A 511 19.31 5.78 11.58
CA ALA A 511 20.41 4.83 11.73
C ALA A 511 20.85 4.22 10.39
N LEU A 512 19.90 3.79 9.56
CA LEU A 512 20.23 3.26 8.22
C LEU A 512 20.80 4.36 7.33
N LEU A 513 20.23 5.55 7.33
CA LEU A 513 20.75 6.70 6.57
C LEU A 513 22.19 7.09 7.01
N ALA A 514 22.56 6.91 8.29
CA ALA A 514 23.93 7.18 8.75
C ALA A 514 24.95 6.17 8.23
N GLN A 515 24.50 5.04 7.74
CA GLN A 515 25.33 3.93 7.23
C GLN A 515 25.26 3.82 5.70
N GLN A 516 24.38 4.61 5.08
CA GLN A 516 24.16 4.60 3.63
C GLN A 516 25.52 4.73 2.92
N ASP A 517 25.75 3.85 1.98
CA ASP A 517 26.85 3.93 1.01
C ASP A 517 26.28 4.29 -0.37
N ASP A 518 27.14 4.31 -1.39
CA ASP A 518 26.75 4.74 -2.75
C ASP A 518 25.82 3.71 -3.47
N VAL A 519 25.35 2.66 -2.80
CA VAL A 519 24.57 1.58 -3.41
C VAL A 519 23.08 1.86 -3.34
N ALA A 520 22.55 2.27 -2.19
CA ALA A 520 21.12 2.55 -2.01
C ALA A 520 20.82 4.06 -2.01
N THR A 521 19.71 4.46 -2.61
CA THR A 521 19.21 5.84 -2.56
C THR A 521 18.63 6.16 -1.18
N THR A 522 18.36 7.45 -0.95
CA THR A 522 17.66 7.87 0.29
C THR A 522 16.29 7.21 0.40
N ALA A 523 15.52 7.15 -0.67
CA ALA A 523 14.18 6.57 -0.67
C ALA A 523 14.18 5.05 -0.43
N GLU A 524 15.08 4.31 -1.07
CA GLU A 524 15.28 2.86 -0.82
C GLU A 524 15.64 2.58 0.63
N THR A 525 16.57 3.36 1.19
CA THR A 525 16.97 3.24 2.60
C THR A 525 15.79 3.51 3.55
N VAL A 526 14.97 4.51 3.23
CA VAL A 526 13.78 4.88 4.02
C VAL A 526 12.69 3.82 3.91
N ALA A 527 12.48 3.26 2.72
CA ALA A 527 11.54 2.17 2.48
C ALA A 527 11.94 0.90 3.22
N SER A 528 13.23 0.55 3.18
CA SER A 528 13.81 -0.56 3.95
C SER A 528 13.67 -0.36 5.47
N ALA A 529 13.81 0.89 5.96
CA ALA A 529 13.56 1.19 7.37
C ALA A 529 12.10 0.95 7.77
N ALA A 530 11.14 1.30 6.91
CA ALA A 530 9.73 1.03 7.16
C ALA A 530 9.44 -0.47 7.21
N TYR A 531 10.02 -1.24 6.31
CA TYR A 531 9.92 -2.70 6.28
C TYR A 531 10.50 -3.34 7.54
N LEU A 532 11.75 -3.02 7.89
CA LEU A 532 12.42 -3.53 9.10
C LEU A 532 11.68 -3.15 10.38
N HIS A 533 11.05 -1.99 10.42
CA HIS A 533 10.21 -1.56 11.55
C HIS A 533 8.96 -2.46 11.68
N GLY A 534 8.30 -2.77 10.56
CA GLY A 534 7.18 -3.70 10.51
C GLY A 534 7.58 -5.12 10.92
N LEU A 535 8.71 -5.62 10.39
CA LEU A 535 9.28 -6.93 10.73
C LEU A 535 9.65 -7.02 12.22
N ALA A 536 10.29 -5.98 12.77
CA ALA A 536 10.60 -5.92 14.20
C ALA A 536 9.34 -5.94 15.07
N ALA A 537 8.25 -5.32 14.62
CA ALA A 537 6.98 -5.38 15.31
C ALA A 537 6.32 -6.77 15.22
N ALA A 538 6.43 -7.44 14.08
CA ALA A 538 5.96 -8.81 13.89
C ALA A 538 6.71 -9.78 14.82
N ILE A 539 8.03 -9.68 14.88
CA ILE A 539 8.87 -10.46 15.80
C ILE A 539 8.47 -10.17 17.26
N ALA A 540 8.38 -8.89 17.63
CA ALA A 540 8.06 -8.48 19.00
C ALA A 540 6.67 -8.95 19.45
N SER A 541 5.69 -9.02 18.56
CA SER A 541 4.32 -9.46 18.85
C SER A 541 4.09 -10.95 18.63
N GLU A 542 5.11 -11.70 18.18
CA GLU A 542 4.96 -13.10 17.76
C GLU A 542 3.83 -13.27 16.73
N SER A 543 3.62 -12.28 15.86
CA SER A 543 2.61 -12.34 14.80
C SER A 543 3.28 -12.67 13.48
N GLU A 544 2.68 -13.58 12.75
CA GLU A 544 2.97 -13.76 11.34
C GLU A 544 2.13 -12.75 10.57
N GLN A 545 2.74 -12.07 9.66
CA GLN A 545 2.20 -11.12 8.70
C GLN A 545 0.77 -10.60 8.92
N GLN A 546 0.56 -9.32 8.96
CA GLN A 546 -0.76 -8.71 9.10
C GLN A 546 -0.83 -7.43 8.29
N GLY A 547 -1.98 -7.17 7.70
CA GLY A 547 -2.24 -5.96 6.95
C GLY A 547 -2.22 -6.18 5.44
N TRP A 548 -1.13 -6.57 4.84
CA TRP A 548 -1.05 -6.91 3.43
C TRP A 548 -0.59 -8.36 3.28
N GLN A 549 -1.34 -9.14 2.53
CA GLN A 549 -0.95 -10.50 2.17
C GLN A 549 -0.07 -10.47 0.93
N GLU A 550 1.09 -11.12 1.00
CA GLU A 550 1.90 -11.33 -0.19
C GLU A 550 1.07 -12.08 -1.24
N PRO A 551 1.00 -11.58 -2.49
CA PRO A 551 0.29 -12.25 -3.56
C PRO A 551 0.85 -13.65 -3.84
N GLU A 552 0.01 -14.56 -4.31
CA GLU A 552 0.40 -15.91 -4.69
C GLU A 552 0.31 -16.07 -6.21
N LEU A 553 1.20 -16.92 -6.78
CA LEU A 553 1.12 -17.32 -8.19
C LEU A 553 0.18 -18.52 -8.35
N ILE A 554 -0.80 -18.41 -9.25
CA ILE A 554 -1.72 -19.50 -9.57
C ILE A 554 -0.95 -20.72 -10.10
N GLY A 555 -1.31 -21.91 -9.62
CA GLY A 555 -0.74 -23.19 -10.04
C GLY A 555 0.33 -23.77 -9.12
N ARG A 556 0.59 -23.14 -7.98
CA ARG A 556 1.38 -23.73 -6.89
C ARG A 556 0.46 -24.29 -5.80
N GLU A 557 0.94 -25.31 -5.05
CA GLU A 557 0.20 -25.84 -3.91
C GLU A 557 -0.11 -24.72 -2.92
N HIS A 558 -1.39 -24.50 -2.70
CA HIS A 558 -1.86 -23.57 -1.70
C HIS A 558 -1.43 -24.08 -0.30
N ARG A 559 -0.48 -23.42 0.33
CA ARG A 559 -0.15 -23.70 1.73
C ARG A 559 -1.16 -22.96 2.58
N GLN A 560 -2.09 -23.69 3.20
CA GLN A 560 -2.85 -23.14 4.33
C GLN A 560 -1.85 -22.63 5.36
N ARG A 561 -1.66 -21.32 5.41
CA ARG A 561 -0.86 -20.68 6.46
C ARG A 561 -1.80 -20.39 7.62
N PHE A 562 -1.71 -21.17 8.68
CA PHE A 562 -2.29 -20.75 9.96
C PHE A 562 -1.44 -19.59 10.47
N MET A 563 -1.98 -18.38 10.41
CA MET A 563 -1.25 -17.20 10.82
C MET A 563 -1.56 -16.89 12.29
N THR A 564 -0.51 -16.71 13.06
CA THR A 564 -0.60 -16.31 14.46
C THR A 564 -0.93 -14.84 14.54
N LEU A 565 -2.04 -14.49 15.22
CA LEU A 565 -2.42 -13.08 15.45
C LEU A 565 -1.42 -12.33 16.32
N GLY A 566 -0.60 -13.07 17.08
CA GLY A 566 0.34 -12.48 18.02
C GLY A 566 -0.31 -11.89 19.27
N HIS A 567 0.36 -10.92 19.89
CA HIS A 567 -0.07 -10.30 21.14
C HIS A 567 0.26 -8.79 21.17
N PRO A 568 -0.39 -8.01 22.09
CA PRO A 568 -0.09 -6.60 22.27
C PRO A 568 1.38 -6.31 22.60
N ILE A 569 1.92 -5.25 22.02
CA ILE A 569 3.28 -4.77 22.25
C ILE A 569 3.30 -3.28 22.58
N VAL A 570 4.41 -2.81 23.11
CA VAL A 570 4.72 -1.38 23.23
C VAL A 570 5.91 -1.02 22.35
N ALA A 571 6.10 0.26 22.04
CA ALA A 571 7.18 0.71 21.16
C ALA A 571 8.59 0.28 21.61
N GLY A 572 8.80 0.12 22.91
CA GLY A 572 10.06 -0.41 23.45
C GLY A 572 10.37 -1.84 23.01
N ASP A 573 9.35 -2.69 22.88
CA ASP A 573 9.52 -4.07 22.42
C ASP A 573 9.96 -4.09 20.95
N VAL A 574 9.37 -3.24 20.12
CA VAL A 574 9.77 -3.06 18.72
C VAL A 574 11.23 -2.62 18.62
N ALA A 575 11.65 -1.62 19.40
CA ALA A 575 13.04 -1.18 19.42
C ALA A 575 14.02 -2.30 19.84
N HIS A 576 13.60 -3.22 20.71
CA HIS A 576 14.40 -4.36 21.12
C HIS A 576 14.50 -5.46 20.06
N ALA A 577 13.48 -5.62 19.22
CA ALA A 577 13.45 -6.60 18.15
C ALA A 577 14.19 -6.16 16.86
N ILE A 578 14.58 -4.89 16.72
CA ILE A 578 15.32 -4.39 15.53
C ILE A 578 16.55 -5.25 15.18
N PRO A 579 17.43 -5.65 16.14
CA PRO A 579 18.59 -6.47 15.78
C PRO A 579 18.24 -7.82 15.19
N GLU A 580 17.13 -8.43 15.63
CA GLU A 580 16.63 -9.69 15.09
C GLU A 580 16.03 -9.50 13.70
N ALA A 581 15.23 -8.46 13.49
CA ALA A 581 14.72 -8.11 12.17
C ALA A 581 15.85 -7.86 11.14
N ILE A 582 16.92 -7.18 11.55
CA ILE A 582 18.11 -7.00 10.70
C ILE A 582 18.80 -8.36 10.43
N ALA A 583 18.91 -9.22 11.43
CA ALA A 583 19.51 -10.54 11.23
C ALA A 583 18.72 -11.41 10.25
N ASP A 584 17.39 -11.32 10.29
CA ASP A 584 16.50 -12.08 9.40
C ASP A 584 16.65 -11.67 7.92
N VAL A 585 16.81 -10.36 7.64
CA VAL A 585 16.94 -9.90 6.24
C VAL A 585 18.35 -10.14 5.67
N ILE A 586 19.40 -10.26 6.49
CA ILE A 586 20.79 -10.49 6.03
C ILE A 586 21.20 -11.97 6.09
N SER A 587 20.32 -12.87 6.55
CA SER A 587 20.57 -14.31 6.62
C SER A 587 20.18 -15.00 5.31
#